data_40c94976afb9dad457fdc0fe780c3df7
#
_entry.id   40c94976afb9dad457fdc0fe780c3df7
#
_cell.length_a   1.000
_cell.length_b   1.000
_cell.length_c   1.000
_cell.angle_alpha   90.00
_cell.angle_beta   90.00
_cell.angle_gamma   90.00
#
_symmetry.space_group_name_H-M   'P 1'
#
loop_
_entity.id
_entity.type
_entity.pdbx_description
1 polymer ?
#
loop_
_entity_poly.entity_id
_entity_poly.type
_entity_poly.pdbx_seq_one_letter_code
_entity_poly.pdbx_strand_id
1 'polypeptide(L)'
;MRFQTRQIIRILLIFISTIASCAVSGQVRYSFSTPEIDSICRNTLDYIRIKQSLTSQQYAITQDAEHLQHTIDILNQHLKQTLKEQEIVESELTAINRYLDSLTPKRPDGPKPKENIIDILNERLSFHGGYGLNINQLALSNWAAGGENSWAGKAFADFSLTYRNKRFEQKLVGAFAFGISRFADKRIEKQDDKIDLNYSLSLNSKSQWKLTAVVTFNTQFANGYKYPNDSTIISTFFAPAYLTLSSGYSYQTKNEHFQVFMAPLAGKITFVLNQELADQGAFGVMKGYFDSDDNWVPGERIAPAIGANIIINYKQPLGKNIKYATILNTFYNYFERRNDNRLRLDVNWENTLHFLITKYITTILFVHLKYDHNATFPVYEEIDGVQTVVDNVPKLQFKESLGIAFVHRF
;
A
#
# COMPACT_ATOMS: atom_id res chain seq x y z
N MET A 1 -2.05 26.43 12.89
CA MET A 1 -1.84 24.98 13.09
C MET A 1 -3.12 24.20 13.40
N ARG A 2 -4.00 24.62 14.34
CA ARG A 2 -5.31 23.98 14.61
C ARG A 2 -6.19 23.77 13.36
N PHE A 3 -6.10 24.66 12.38
CA PHE A 3 -6.91 24.58 11.15
C PHE A 3 -6.38 23.52 10.17
N GLN A 4 -5.07 23.37 10.04
CA GLN A 4 -4.45 22.37 9.16
C GLN A 4 -4.55 20.95 9.72
N THR A 5 -4.34 20.76 11.02
CA THR A 5 -4.46 19.44 11.66
C THR A 5 -5.91 18.92 11.60
N ARG A 6 -6.91 19.81 11.80
CA ARG A 6 -8.33 19.46 11.62
C ARG A 6 -8.68 19.15 10.18
N GLN A 7 -8.07 19.84 9.22
CA GLN A 7 -8.23 19.54 7.80
C GLN A 7 -7.63 18.18 7.44
N ILE A 8 -6.44 17.85 7.95
CA ILE A 8 -5.75 16.57 7.68
C ILE A 8 -6.54 15.41 8.29
N ILE A 9 -7.01 15.53 9.53
CA ILE A 9 -7.84 14.50 10.19
C ILE A 9 -9.18 14.35 9.44
N ARG A 10 -9.81 15.43 9.00
CA ARG A 10 -11.03 15.37 8.17
C ARG A 10 -10.78 14.74 6.81
N ILE A 11 -9.67 15.04 6.16
CA ILE A 11 -9.30 14.43 4.87
C ILE A 11 -9.01 12.94 5.04
N LEU A 12 -8.30 12.53 6.12
CA LEU A 12 -8.08 11.12 6.44
C LEU A 12 -9.41 10.39 6.74
N LEU A 13 -10.30 10.99 7.51
CA LEU A 13 -11.61 10.43 7.81
C LEU A 13 -12.52 10.37 6.58
N ILE A 14 -12.49 11.38 5.70
CA ILE A 14 -13.20 11.37 4.43
C ILE A 14 -12.61 10.29 3.51
N PHE A 15 -11.28 10.13 3.48
CA PHE A 15 -10.61 9.12 2.66
C PHE A 15 -10.94 7.70 3.18
N ILE A 16 -10.91 7.48 4.49
CA ILE A 16 -11.32 6.21 5.13
C ILE A 16 -12.81 5.96 4.92
N SER A 17 -13.68 6.98 5.03
CA SER A 17 -15.11 6.83 4.79
C SER A 17 -15.44 6.61 3.32
N THR A 18 -14.66 7.21 2.39
CA THR A 18 -14.83 6.98 0.94
C THR A 18 -14.35 5.59 0.54
N ILE A 19 -13.25 5.11 1.14
CA ILE A 19 -12.77 3.73 0.94
C ILE A 19 -13.77 2.74 1.54
N ALA A 20 -14.29 2.99 2.74
CA ALA A 20 -15.34 2.17 3.35
C ALA A 20 -16.64 2.20 2.53
N SER A 21 -17.04 3.37 2.01
CA SER A 21 -18.19 3.50 1.10
C SER A 21 -17.96 2.82 -0.25
N CYS A 22 -16.73 2.85 -0.80
CA CYS A 22 -16.41 2.09 -2.01
C CYS A 22 -16.37 0.58 -1.74
N ALA A 23 -15.89 0.14 -0.58
CA ALA A 23 -15.94 -1.27 -0.19
C ALA A 23 -17.39 -1.75 0.03
N VAL A 24 -18.25 -0.88 0.57
CA VAL A 24 -19.68 -1.15 0.76
C VAL A 24 -20.49 -0.92 -0.53
N SER A 25 -20.11 0.01 -1.40
CA SER A 25 -20.78 0.29 -2.69
C SER A 25 -20.26 -0.56 -3.85
N GLY A 26 -19.29 -1.42 -3.63
CA GLY A 26 -18.93 -2.51 -4.56
C GLY A 26 -20.05 -3.54 -4.77
N GLN A 27 -21.18 -3.36 -4.11
CA GLN A 27 -22.42 -4.01 -4.48
C GLN A 27 -22.96 -3.35 -5.76
N VAL A 28 -22.55 -3.92 -6.89
CA VAL A 28 -23.29 -3.79 -8.14
C VAL A 28 -24.74 -4.19 -7.85
N ARG A 29 -25.64 -3.22 -7.78
CA ARG A 29 -27.07 -3.51 -7.88
C ARG A 29 -27.30 -4.06 -9.28
N TYR A 30 -27.29 -5.38 -9.41
CA TYR A 30 -27.93 -6.03 -10.53
C TYR A 30 -29.42 -5.76 -10.39
N SER A 31 -29.92 -4.70 -11.01
CA SER A 31 -31.34 -4.58 -11.29
C SER A 31 -31.65 -5.50 -12.47
N PHE A 32 -31.79 -6.78 -12.20
CA PHE A 32 -32.47 -7.65 -13.15
C PHE A 32 -33.93 -7.20 -13.22
N SER A 33 -34.40 -6.85 -14.43
CA SER A 33 -35.83 -6.59 -14.63
C SER A 33 -36.62 -7.89 -14.38
N THR A 34 -37.75 -7.79 -13.73
CA THR A 34 -38.64 -8.93 -13.39
C THR A 34 -38.91 -9.88 -14.57
N PRO A 35 -39.01 -9.44 -15.84
CA PRO A 35 -39.22 -10.34 -16.98
C PRO A 35 -38.02 -11.25 -17.33
N GLU A 36 -36.76 -10.84 -17.00
CA GLU A 36 -35.59 -11.68 -17.28
C GLU A 36 -35.42 -12.80 -16.25
N ILE A 37 -35.81 -12.58 -15.00
CA ILE A 37 -35.82 -13.61 -13.95
C ILE A 37 -36.85 -14.69 -14.26
N ASP A 38 -38.04 -14.31 -14.72
CA ASP A 38 -39.09 -15.25 -15.12
C ASP A 38 -38.77 -16.10 -16.36
N SER A 39 -37.86 -15.61 -17.21
CA SER A 39 -37.40 -16.38 -18.38
C SER A 39 -36.31 -17.42 -18.06
N ILE A 40 -35.53 -17.18 -17.00
CA ILE A 40 -34.40 -18.02 -16.58
C ILE A 40 -34.84 -19.09 -15.55
N CYS A 41 -35.77 -18.78 -14.68
CA CYS A 41 -36.28 -19.69 -13.62
C CYS A 41 -37.64 -20.25 -13.96
N ARG A 42 -37.72 -21.24 -14.86
CA ARG A 42 -38.96 -21.98 -15.14
C ARG A 42 -39.32 -23.02 -14.08
N ASN A 43 -38.48 -23.21 -13.05
CA ASN A 43 -38.74 -24.14 -11.97
C ASN A 43 -38.92 -23.41 -10.64
N THR A 44 -40.06 -23.58 -10.01
CA THR A 44 -40.41 -22.97 -8.72
C THR A 44 -39.39 -23.23 -7.60
N LEU A 45 -38.67 -24.35 -7.67
CA LEU A 45 -37.60 -24.73 -6.74
C LEU A 45 -36.35 -23.86 -6.87
N ASP A 46 -35.96 -23.45 -8.09
CA ASP A 46 -34.80 -22.58 -8.29
C ASP A 46 -35.07 -21.15 -7.87
N TYR A 47 -36.29 -20.67 -8.08
CA TYR A 47 -36.74 -19.36 -7.58
C TYR A 47 -36.72 -19.29 -6.05
N ILE A 48 -37.13 -20.35 -5.36
CA ILE A 48 -37.12 -20.43 -3.89
C ILE A 48 -35.67 -20.46 -3.37
N ARG A 49 -34.76 -21.21 -4.03
CA ARG A 49 -33.34 -21.25 -3.66
C ARG A 49 -32.65 -19.90 -3.83
N ILE A 50 -32.87 -19.24 -4.95
CA ILE A 50 -32.32 -17.90 -5.22
C ILE A 50 -32.85 -16.88 -4.20
N LYS A 51 -34.16 -16.91 -3.91
CA LYS A 51 -34.76 -16.04 -2.93
C LYS A 51 -34.21 -16.27 -1.52
N GLN A 52 -34.01 -17.52 -1.10
CA GLN A 52 -33.39 -17.85 0.18
C GLN A 52 -31.95 -17.41 0.26
N SER A 53 -31.17 -17.60 -0.81
CA SER A 53 -29.77 -17.11 -0.90
C SER A 53 -29.69 -15.59 -0.81
N LEU A 54 -30.55 -14.86 -1.53
CA LEU A 54 -30.60 -13.40 -1.48
C LEU A 54 -31.03 -12.90 -0.09
N THR A 55 -31.98 -13.56 0.57
CA THR A 55 -32.41 -13.20 1.93
C THR A 55 -31.29 -13.43 2.94
N SER A 56 -30.55 -14.53 2.85
CA SER A 56 -29.42 -14.81 3.75
C SER A 56 -28.28 -13.83 3.54
N GLN A 57 -27.97 -13.46 2.29
CA GLN A 57 -26.97 -12.43 1.98
C GLN A 57 -27.39 -11.05 2.51
N GLN A 58 -28.66 -10.69 2.35
CA GLN A 58 -29.19 -9.43 2.87
C GLN A 58 -29.12 -9.37 4.40
N TYR A 59 -29.39 -10.48 5.07
CA TYR A 59 -29.28 -10.59 6.54
C TYR A 59 -27.79 -10.44 7.00
N ALA A 60 -26.85 -11.11 6.32
CA ALA A 60 -25.42 -11.01 6.62
C ALA A 60 -24.92 -9.56 6.46
N ILE A 61 -25.32 -8.89 5.37
CA ILE A 61 -24.96 -7.49 5.12
C ILE A 61 -25.51 -6.55 6.21
N THR A 62 -26.72 -6.82 6.68
CA THR A 62 -27.34 -6.00 7.75
C THR A 62 -26.58 -6.19 9.07
N GLN A 63 -26.18 -7.41 9.40
CA GLN A 63 -25.34 -7.68 10.58
C GLN A 63 -23.97 -7.02 10.51
N ASP A 64 -23.31 -7.10 9.34
CA ASP A 64 -22.02 -6.44 9.12
C ASP A 64 -22.14 -4.91 9.23
N ALA A 65 -23.21 -4.33 8.72
CA ALA A 65 -23.49 -2.90 8.84
C ALA A 65 -23.72 -2.45 10.30
N GLU A 66 -24.44 -3.24 11.09
CA GLU A 66 -24.64 -2.99 12.53
C GLU A 66 -23.32 -3.09 13.32
N HIS A 67 -22.49 -4.09 13.01
CA HIS A 67 -21.17 -4.25 13.63
C HIS A 67 -20.22 -3.08 13.28
N LEU A 68 -20.25 -2.63 12.03
CA LEU A 68 -19.47 -1.47 11.60
C LEU A 68 -19.97 -0.19 12.29
N GLN A 69 -21.26 0.01 12.42
CA GLN A 69 -21.83 1.17 13.12
C GLN A 69 -21.41 1.17 14.60
N HIS A 70 -21.47 0.03 15.27
CA HIS A 70 -21.01 -0.11 16.65
C HIS A 70 -19.51 0.21 16.79
N THR A 71 -18.69 -0.23 15.83
CA THR A 71 -17.25 0.07 15.80
C THR A 71 -16.97 1.56 15.61
N ILE A 72 -17.74 2.22 14.74
CA ILE A 72 -17.68 3.67 14.54
C ILE A 72 -18.04 4.43 15.82
N ASP A 73 -19.03 3.99 16.54
CA ASP A 73 -19.48 4.63 17.79
C ASP A 73 -18.41 4.49 18.89
N ILE A 74 -17.75 3.33 19.01
CA ILE A 74 -16.61 3.13 19.91
C ILE A 74 -15.46 4.06 19.54
N LEU A 75 -15.09 4.13 18.27
CA LEU A 75 -14.00 5.01 17.80
C LEU A 75 -14.32 6.49 18.06
N ASN A 76 -15.57 6.91 17.90
CA ASN A 76 -16.00 8.26 18.20
C ASN A 76 -15.95 8.57 19.70
N GLN A 77 -16.27 7.60 20.55
CA GLN A 77 -16.11 7.74 22.02
C GLN A 77 -14.62 7.88 22.40
N HIS A 78 -13.75 7.04 21.87
CA HIS A 78 -12.30 7.14 22.10
C HIS A 78 -11.74 8.48 21.62
N LEU A 79 -12.17 8.94 20.44
CA LEU A 79 -11.76 10.23 19.91
C LEU A 79 -12.17 11.39 20.83
N LYS A 80 -13.41 11.37 21.34
CA LYS A 80 -13.89 12.37 22.31
C LYS A 80 -13.09 12.34 23.62
N GLN A 81 -12.72 11.16 24.09
CA GLN A 81 -11.92 11.01 25.31
C GLN A 81 -10.51 11.55 25.09
N THR A 82 -9.84 11.19 24.00
CA THR A 82 -8.51 11.68 23.64
C THR A 82 -8.47 13.20 23.47
N LEU A 83 -9.51 13.80 22.89
CA LEU A 83 -9.62 15.26 22.77
C LEU A 83 -9.78 15.95 24.13
N LYS A 84 -10.52 15.34 25.08
CA LYS A 84 -10.60 15.84 26.46
C LYS A 84 -9.27 15.76 27.20
N GLU A 85 -8.55 14.63 27.06
CA GLU A 85 -7.23 14.46 27.66
C GLU A 85 -6.23 15.48 27.09
N GLN A 86 -6.31 15.80 25.81
CA GLN A 86 -5.51 16.84 25.18
C GLN A 86 -5.82 18.24 25.74
N GLU A 87 -7.09 18.58 25.98
CA GLU A 87 -7.47 19.85 26.63
C GLU A 87 -6.92 19.97 28.06
N ILE A 88 -6.94 18.87 28.81
CA ILE A 88 -6.37 18.82 30.20
C ILE A 88 -4.86 19.06 30.14
N VAL A 89 -4.14 18.35 29.25
CA VAL A 89 -2.68 18.52 29.07
C VAL A 89 -2.32 19.96 28.67
N GLU A 90 -3.08 20.57 27.76
CA GLU A 90 -2.88 21.98 27.36
C GLU A 90 -3.11 22.95 28.52
N SER A 91 -4.09 22.66 29.39
CA SER A 91 -4.36 23.49 30.57
C SER A 91 -3.26 23.36 31.64
N GLU A 92 -2.79 22.15 31.90
CA GLU A 92 -1.68 21.86 32.79
C GLU A 92 -0.37 22.48 32.31
N LEU A 93 -0.07 22.35 30.99
CA LEU A 93 1.10 22.98 30.39
C LEU A 93 1.07 24.52 30.54
N THR A 94 -0.11 25.12 30.42
CA THR A 94 -0.31 26.56 30.63
C THR A 94 -0.10 26.96 32.09
N ALA A 95 -0.54 26.13 33.02
CA ALA A 95 -0.34 26.34 34.45
C ALA A 95 1.15 26.22 34.87
N ILE A 96 1.83 25.18 34.33
CA ILE A 96 3.29 24.97 34.55
C ILE A 96 4.09 26.14 33.95
N ASN A 97 3.76 26.62 32.77
CA ASN A 97 4.44 27.77 32.17
C ASN A 97 4.25 29.05 33.00
N ARG A 98 3.04 29.30 33.53
CA ARG A 98 2.81 30.43 34.47
C ARG A 98 3.62 30.29 35.76
N TYR A 99 3.70 29.08 36.29
CA TYR A 99 4.49 28.81 37.51
C TYR A 99 5.99 29.02 37.24
N LEU A 100 6.52 28.53 36.12
CA LEU A 100 7.91 28.75 35.71
C LEU A 100 8.22 30.24 35.48
N ASP A 101 7.28 31.00 34.93
CA ASP A 101 7.42 32.46 34.76
C ASP A 101 7.45 33.20 36.09
N SER A 102 6.76 32.68 37.11
CA SER A 102 6.79 33.24 38.49
C SER A 102 8.10 32.97 39.24
N LEU A 103 8.80 31.87 38.87
CA LEU A 103 10.06 31.47 39.51
C LEU A 103 11.30 32.12 38.90
N THR A 104 11.19 32.75 37.71
CA THR A 104 12.34 33.40 37.06
C THR A 104 12.54 34.83 37.61
N PRO A 105 13.66 35.12 38.29
CA PRO A 105 13.98 36.49 38.67
C PRO A 105 14.17 37.34 37.40
N LYS A 106 13.50 38.50 37.35
CA LYS A 106 13.66 39.46 36.25
C LYS A 106 15.12 39.94 36.21
N ARG A 107 15.92 39.37 35.26
CA ARG A 107 17.24 39.92 34.96
C ARG A 107 17.10 41.15 34.05
N PRO A 108 17.97 42.17 34.21
CA PRO A 108 17.90 43.41 33.43
C PRO A 108 18.24 43.27 31.96
N ASP A 109 18.94 42.22 31.55
CA ASP A 109 19.23 41.93 30.13
C ASP A 109 18.13 41.00 29.63
N GLY A 110 17.30 41.51 28.72
CA GLY A 110 16.10 40.84 28.23
C GLY A 110 16.34 39.39 27.83
N PRO A 111 15.49 38.47 28.31
CA PRO A 111 15.62 37.06 27.94
C PRO A 111 15.45 36.94 26.44
N LYS A 112 16.34 36.18 25.79
CA LYS A 112 16.08 35.65 24.43
C LYS A 112 14.65 35.11 24.45
N PRO A 113 13.81 35.48 23.46
CA PRO A 113 12.44 34.99 23.43
C PRO A 113 12.45 33.48 23.62
N LYS A 114 11.71 32.98 24.63
CA LYS A 114 11.52 31.54 24.82
C LYS A 114 10.99 31.03 23.50
N GLU A 115 11.80 30.26 22.79
CA GLU A 115 11.34 29.60 21.55
C GLU A 115 10.07 28.83 21.90
N ASN A 116 8.96 29.22 21.32
CA ASN A 116 7.69 28.54 21.53
C ASN A 116 7.89 27.08 21.16
N ILE A 117 7.47 26.13 22.00
CA ILE A 117 7.54 24.69 21.68
C ILE A 117 6.91 24.42 20.31
N ILE A 118 5.87 25.18 19.96
CA ILE A 118 5.21 25.12 18.66
C ILE A 118 6.17 25.55 17.52
N ASP A 119 6.96 26.60 17.73
CA ASP A 119 7.93 27.08 16.74
C ASP A 119 9.07 26.08 16.57
N ILE A 120 9.57 25.51 17.67
CA ILE A 120 10.57 24.44 17.66
C ILE A 120 10.04 23.19 16.95
N LEU A 121 8.78 22.81 17.17
CA LEU A 121 8.15 21.68 16.48
C LEU A 121 7.94 21.98 14.98
N ASN A 122 7.55 23.20 14.62
CA ASN A 122 7.39 23.62 13.25
C ASN A 122 8.71 23.64 12.47
N GLU A 123 9.82 24.01 13.10
CA GLU A 123 11.15 23.97 12.49
C GLU A 123 11.66 22.53 12.32
N ARG A 124 11.24 21.60 13.18
CA ARG A 124 11.74 20.22 13.19
C ARG A 124 10.86 19.23 12.49
N LEU A 125 9.57 19.55 12.32
CA LEU A 125 8.58 18.67 11.71
C LEU A 125 8.24 19.18 10.32
N SER A 126 8.45 18.38 9.30
CA SER A 126 8.00 18.67 7.94
C SER A 126 7.04 17.61 7.45
N PHE A 127 5.92 18.05 6.89
CA PHE A 127 4.93 17.19 6.29
C PHE A 127 4.72 17.61 4.84
N HIS A 128 4.85 16.65 3.95
CA HIS A 128 4.60 16.81 2.52
C HIS A 128 3.73 15.67 2.05
N GLY A 129 2.85 15.94 1.12
CA GLY A 129 2.00 14.90 0.61
C GLY A 129 1.38 15.29 -0.72
N GLY A 130 0.66 14.33 -1.28
CA GLY A 130 -0.10 14.54 -2.49
C GLY A 130 -1.12 13.44 -2.70
N TYR A 131 -2.10 13.74 -3.49
CA TYR A 131 -3.07 12.76 -3.97
C TYR A 131 -3.44 13.10 -5.41
N GLY A 132 -3.91 12.11 -6.12
CA GLY A 132 -4.29 12.31 -7.50
C GLY A 132 -5.14 11.19 -8.06
N LEU A 133 -5.66 11.47 -9.25
CA LEU A 133 -6.43 10.53 -10.05
C LEU A 133 -5.79 10.43 -11.43
N ASN A 134 -5.39 9.24 -11.82
CA ASN A 134 -4.88 8.94 -13.15
C ASN A 134 -5.99 8.27 -13.97
N ILE A 135 -6.21 8.73 -15.19
CA ILE A 135 -7.24 8.23 -16.09
C ILE A 135 -6.60 7.89 -17.42
N ASN A 136 -6.89 6.70 -17.91
CA ASN A 136 -6.50 6.21 -19.23
C ASN A 136 -7.75 5.72 -19.96
N GLN A 137 -7.82 5.97 -21.26
CA GLN A 137 -8.88 5.49 -22.13
C GLN A 137 -8.28 4.90 -23.40
N LEU A 138 -8.79 3.74 -23.80
CA LEU A 138 -8.60 3.17 -25.14
C LEU A 138 -9.98 3.08 -25.80
N ALA A 139 -10.16 3.79 -26.92
CA ALA A 139 -11.37 3.77 -27.72
C ALA A 139 -11.02 3.36 -29.15
N LEU A 140 -11.64 2.30 -29.64
CA LEU A 140 -11.44 1.74 -30.96
C LEU A 140 -12.77 1.74 -31.72
N SER A 141 -12.74 2.14 -32.96
CA SER A 141 -13.89 2.07 -33.88
C SER A 141 -13.40 1.56 -35.22
N ASN A 142 -14.00 0.47 -35.72
CA ASN A 142 -13.63 -0.17 -36.99
C ASN A 142 -12.13 -0.52 -37.10
N TRP A 143 -11.51 -0.85 -35.97
CA TRP A 143 -10.08 -1.18 -35.87
C TRP A 143 -9.85 -2.67 -36.22
N ALA A 144 -9.20 -2.95 -37.34
CA ALA A 144 -9.04 -4.32 -37.84
C ALA A 144 -7.91 -5.12 -37.15
N ALA A 145 -7.01 -4.46 -36.43
CA ALA A 145 -5.85 -5.13 -35.85
C ALA A 145 -6.12 -5.76 -34.46
N GLY A 146 -7.38 -5.76 -34.00
CA GLY A 146 -7.76 -6.29 -32.66
C GLY A 146 -7.61 -5.27 -31.53
N GLY A 147 -8.01 -5.65 -30.34
CA GLY A 147 -8.04 -4.81 -29.14
C GLY A 147 -9.46 -4.60 -28.61
N GLU A 148 -9.58 -4.15 -27.38
CA GLU A 148 -10.87 -3.86 -26.73
C GLU A 148 -10.93 -2.42 -26.22
N ASN A 149 -12.10 -1.80 -26.33
CA ASN A 149 -12.35 -0.51 -25.68
C ASN A 149 -12.25 -0.67 -24.19
N SER A 150 -11.50 0.22 -23.54
CA SER A 150 -11.32 0.16 -22.09
C SER A 150 -11.16 1.55 -21.46
N TRP A 151 -11.59 1.63 -20.23
CA TRP A 151 -11.34 2.75 -19.32
C TRP A 151 -10.57 2.25 -18.12
N ALA A 152 -9.49 2.93 -17.76
CA ALA A 152 -8.76 2.66 -16.55
C ALA A 152 -8.69 3.90 -15.68
N GLY A 153 -8.96 3.72 -14.38
CA GLY A 153 -8.83 4.75 -13.37
C GLY A 153 -7.96 4.28 -12.23
N LYS A 154 -7.02 5.11 -11.77
CA LYS A 154 -6.20 4.86 -10.59
C LYS A 154 -6.19 6.07 -9.68
N ALA A 155 -6.69 5.90 -8.45
CA ALA A 155 -6.50 6.85 -7.37
C ALA A 155 -5.20 6.54 -6.63
N PHE A 156 -4.47 7.57 -6.23
CA PHE A 156 -3.25 7.41 -5.44
C PHE A 156 -3.09 8.54 -4.44
N ALA A 157 -2.38 8.25 -3.35
CA ALA A 157 -1.99 9.22 -2.35
C ALA A 157 -0.61 8.87 -1.80
N ASP A 158 0.19 9.88 -1.52
CA ASP A 158 1.48 9.74 -0.87
C ASP A 158 1.67 10.79 0.22
N PHE A 159 2.39 10.44 1.27
CA PHE A 159 2.81 11.40 2.29
C PHE A 159 4.21 11.10 2.81
N SER A 160 4.86 12.13 3.31
CA SER A 160 6.13 12.06 4.01
C SER A 160 6.11 12.97 5.22
N LEU A 161 6.25 12.37 6.39
CA LEU A 161 6.38 13.05 7.66
C LEU A 161 7.82 12.90 8.14
N THR A 162 8.53 14.01 8.30
CA THR A 162 9.93 14.01 8.75
C THR A 162 10.06 14.83 10.03
N TYR A 163 10.58 14.21 11.07
CA TYR A 163 11.02 14.88 12.27
C TYR A 163 12.54 14.86 12.34
N ARG A 164 13.15 16.05 12.50
CA ARG A 164 14.62 16.20 12.51
C ARG A 164 15.05 16.98 13.75
N ASN A 165 15.98 16.41 14.48
CA ASN A 165 16.66 17.12 15.56
C ASN A 165 18.20 16.98 15.43
N LYS A 166 18.97 17.50 16.40
CA LYS A 166 20.45 17.47 16.35
C LYS A 166 21.02 16.06 16.38
N ARG A 167 20.32 15.08 16.98
CA ARG A 167 20.84 13.72 17.22
C ARG A 167 20.31 12.70 16.22
N PHE A 168 19.07 12.84 15.79
CA PHE A 168 18.43 11.85 14.91
C PHE A 168 17.41 12.50 13.96
N GLU A 169 17.11 11.78 12.92
CA GLU A 169 16.07 12.06 11.95
C GLU A 169 15.13 10.85 11.88
N GLN A 170 13.85 11.10 12.03
CA GLN A 170 12.78 10.11 11.81
C GLN A 170 12.01 10.50 10.57
N LYS A 171 11.72 9.54 9.72
CA LYS A 171 10.93 9.77 8.52
C LYS A 171 9.94 8.64 8.33
N LEU A 172 8.67 9.00 8.19
CA LEU A 172 7.59 8.09 7.82
C LEU A 172 7.09 8.48 6.43
N VAL A 173 7.14 7.54 5.50
CA VAL A 173 6.63 7.68 4.14
C VAL A 173 5.51 6.67 3.93
N GLY A 174 4.38 7.14 3.41
CA GLY A 174 3.28 6.29 3.00
C GLY A 174 2.96 6.49 1.53
N ALA A 175 2.66 5.41 0.82
CA ALA A 175 2.17 5.45 -0.55
C ALA A 175 1.02 4.45 -0.71
N PHE A 176 -0.07 4.92 -1.27
CA PHE A 176 -1.30 4.18 -1.47
C PHE A 176 -1.72 4.33 -2.92
N ALA A 177 -2.18 3.26 -3.52
CA ALA A 177 -2.77 3.29 -4.85
C ALA A 177 -3.83 2.21 -4.98
N PHE A 178 -4.90 2.54 -5.71
CA PHE A 178 -5.93 1.59 -6.12
C PHE A 178 -6.40 1.93 -7.52
N GLY A 179 -6.37 0.96 -8.42
CA GLY A 179 -6.72 1.14 -9.81
C GLY A 179 -7.53 -0.02 -10.38
N ILE A 180 -8.50 0.32 -11.20
CA ILE A 180 -9.35 -0.62 -11.91
C ILE A 180 -9.40 -0.27 -13.40
N SER A 181 -9.60 -1.29 -14.23
CA SER A 181 -9.99 -1.14 -15.63
C SER A 181 -11.35 -1.74 -15.87
N ARG A 182 -12.12 -1.09 -16.74
CA ARG A 182 -13.38 -1.57 -17.26
C ARG A 182 -13.26 -1.78 -18.76
N PHE A 183 -13.59 -2.96 -19.23
CA PHE A 183 -13.56 -3.36 -20.63
C PHE A 183 -14.95 -3.24 -21.28
N ALA A 184 -15.01 -3.34 -22.61
CA ALA A 184 -16.24 -3.21 -23.37
C ALA A 184 -17.30 -4.28 -23.00
N ASP A 185 -16.88 -5.48 -22.63
CA ASP A 185 -17.71 -6.58 -22.13
C ASP A 185 -18.24 -6.38 -20.69
N LYS A 186 -18.03 -5.18 -20.10
CA LYS A 186 -18.33 -4.77 -18.73
C LYS A 186 -17.48 -5.45 -17.65
N ARG A 187 -16.51 -6.28 -18.01
CA ARG A 187 -15.55 -6.87 -17.08
C ARG A 187 -14.75 -5.77 -16.37
N ILE A 188 -14.63 -5.88 -15.06
CA ILE A 188 -13.82 -4.98 -14.25
C ILE A 188 -12.64 -5.78 -13.69
N GLU A 189 -11.43 -5.30 -13.97
CA GLU A 189 -10.20 -5.92 -13.50
C GLU A 189 -9.41 -4.94 -12.61
N LYS A 190 -8.85 -5.46 -11.53
CA LYS A 190 -7.93 -4.72 -10.67
C LYS A 190 -6.59 -4.56 -11.37
N GLN A 191 -6.11 -3.33 -11.56
CA GLN A 191 -4.85 -3.03 -12.23
C GLN A 191 -3.74 -2.59 -11.29
N ASP A 192 -4.10 -1.93 -10.21
CA ASP A 192 -3.16 -1.47 -9.20
C ASP A 192 -3.77 -1.60 -7.81
N ASP A 193 -2.95 -1.97 -6.83
CA ASP A 193 -3.41 -2.12 -5.46
C ASP A 193 -2.18 -2.13 -4.54
N LYS A 194 -2.01 -1.07 -3.78
CA LYS A 194 -0.77 -0.83 -3.07
C LYS A 194 -1.01 -0.11 -1.75
N ILE A 195 -0.46 -0.66 -0.69
CA ILE A 195 -0.26 -0.04 0.62
C ILE A 195 1.21 -0.20 0.96
N ASP A 196 1.98 0.87 0.90
CA ASP A 196 3.39 0.89 1.28
C ASP A 196 3.62 1.88 2.40
N LEU A 197 4.20 1.42 3.49
CA LEU A 197 4.64 2.24 4.60
C LEU A 197 6.14 2.00 4.83
N ASN A 198 6.89 3.08 4.96
CA ASN A 198 8.32 3.04 5.22
C ASN A 198 8.64 4.00 6.36
N TYR A 199 9.16 3.46 7.44
CA TYR A 199 9.66 4.24 8.57
C TYR A 199 11.18 4.09 8.65
N SER A 200 11.89 5.21 8.79
CA SER A 200 13.34 5.22 8.99
C SER A 200 13.72 6.08 10.19
N LEU A 201 14.66 5.56 10.97
CA LEU A 201 15.32 6.25 12.08
C LEU A 201 16.81 6.32 11.76
N SER A 202 17.34 7.52 11.52
CA SER A 202 18.74 7.77 11.22
C SER A 202 19.41 8.56 12.33
N LEU A 203 20.56 8.11 12.79
CA LEU A 203 21.39 8.88 13.72
C LEU A 203 22.20 9.93 12.95
N ASN A 204 22.00 11.19 13.32
CA ASN A 204 22.71 12.29 12.65
C ASN A 204 24.21 12.22 12.92
N SER A 205 24.97 12.36 11.86
CA SER A 205 26.42 12.41 11.84
C SER A 205 26.89 13.68 11.13
N LYS A 206 28.12 14.11 11.36
CA LYS A 206 28.77 15.16 10.54
C LYS A 206 29.10 14.67 9.13
N SER A 207 29.10 13.34 8.93
CA SER A 207 29.29 12.68 7.64
C SER A 207 27.97 12.60 6.87
N GLN A 208 28.06 12.39 5.55
CA GLN A 208 26.92 12.02 4.69
C GLN A 208 26.41 10.59 4.97
N TRP A 209 27.20 9.78 5.66
CA TRP A 209 26.85 8.45 6.14
C TRP A 209 26.17 8.52 7.50
N LYS A 210 25.03 7.87 7.64
CA LYS A 210 24.25 7.80 8.88
C LYS A 210 23.98 6.34 9.22
N LEU A 211 24.09 5.97 10.48
CA LEU A 211 23.55 4.70 10.96
C LEU A 211 22.02 4.81 10.94
N THR A 212 21.36 3.86 10.29
CA THR A 212 19.93 3.93 10.00
C THR A 212 19.26 2.58 10.26
N ALA A 213 18.11 2.61 10.91
CA ALA A 213 17.18 1.50 10.97
C ALA A 213 15.97 1.82 10.09
N VAL A 214 15.50 0.83 9.34
CA VAL A 214 14.36 0.96 8.43
C VAL A 214 13.36 -0.15 8.70
N VAL A 215 12.09 0.22 8.77
CA VAL A 215 10.95 -0.70 8.81
C VAL A 215 10.11 -0.44 7.58
N THR A 216 9.90 -1.46 6.75
CA THR A 216 8.99 -1.38 5.60
C THR A 216 7.82 -2.33 5.78
N PHE A 217 6.64 -1.87 5.44
CA PHE A 217 5.42 -2.68 5.42
C PHE A 217 4.72 -2.49 4.08
N ASN A 218 4.45 -3.60 3.39
CA ASN A 218 3.82 -3.59 2.08
C ASN A 218 2.67 -4.58 2.06
N THR A 219 1.50 -4.18 1.58
CA THR A 219 0.34 -5.05 1.34
C THR A 219 -0.59 -4.43 0.29
N GLN A 220 -1.79 -4.93 0.17
CA GLN A 220 -2.83 -4.49 -0.77
C GLN A 220 -4.19 -4.33 -0.06
N PHE A 221 -5.15 -3.65 -0.70
CA PHE A 221 -6.48 -3.39 -0.13
C PHE A 221 -7.48 -4.50 -0.42
N ALA A 222 -7.50 -5.01 -1.65
CA ALA A 222 -8.60 -5.80 -2.18
C ALA A 222 -8.14 -7.13 -2.78
N ASN A 223 -9.08 -8.03 -3.01
CA ASN A 223 -8.81 -9.30 -3.65
C ASN A 223 -8.26 -9.12 -5.07
N GLY A 224 -7.28 -9.91 -5.43
CA GLY A 224 -6.79 -10.08 -6.79
C GLY A 224 -7.27 -11.41 -7.34
N TYR A 225 -7.59 -11.44 -8.63
CA TYR A 225 -8.14 -12.60 -9.32
C TYR A 225 -7.25 -13.00 -10.50
N LYS A 226 -7.35 -14.27 -10.90
CA LYS A 226 -6.68 -14.79 -12.10
C LYS A 226 -7.53 -14.47 -13.32
N TYR A 227 -7.52 -13.21 -13.74
CA TYR A 227 -8.32 -12.77 -14.88
C TYR A 227 -8.02 -13.56 -16.18
N PRO A 228 -9.03 -13.80 -17.06
CA PRO A 228 -10.40 -13.27 -17.00
C PRO A 228 -11.32 -13.97 -15.99
N ASN A 229 -10.85 -15.00 -15.26
CA ASN A 229 -11.60 -15.67 -14.22
C ASN A 229 -11.61 -14.80 -12.96
N ASP A 230 -12.78 -14.34 -12.53
CA ASP A 230 -13.03 -13.50 -11.37
C ASP A 230 -13.42 -14.29 -10.10
N SER A 231 -13.41 -15.63 -10.17
CA SER A 231 -13.72 -16.51 -9.04
C SER A 231 -12.47 -17.06 -8.34
N THR A 232 -11.33 -17.19 -9.08
CA THR A 232 -10.09 -17.69 -8.50
C THR A 232 -9.28 -16.57 -7.89
N ILE A 233 -9.29 -16.50 -6.55
CA ILE A 233 -8.52 -15.52 -5.78
C ILE A 233 -7.04 -15.92 -5.81
N ILE A 234 -6.17 -14.96 -6.16
CA ILE A 234 -4.71 -15.13 -6.16
C ILE A 234 -4.00 -14.24 -5.13
N SER A 235 -4.71 -13.27 -4.56
CA SER A 235 -4.21 -12.41 -3.48
C SER A 235 -5.36 -11.71 -2.76
N THR A 236 -5.18 -11.39 -1.47
CA THR A 236 -6.15 -10.66 -0.65
C THR A 236 -5.45 -9.66 0.26
N PHE A 237 -6.19 -8.89 1.04
CA PHE A 237 -5.62 -8.09 2.12
C PHE A 237 -4.82 -8.99 3.08
N PHE A 238 -3.56 -8.62 3.41
CA PHE A 238 -2.61 -9.45 4.16
C PHE A 238 -2.30 -10.84 3.57
N ALA A 239 -2.53 -11.02 2.28
CA ALA A 239 -2.11 -12.21 1.54
C ALA A 239 -1.72 -11.84 0.09
N PRO A 240 -0.47 -11.30 -0.13
CA PRO A 240 0.61 -11.19 0.86
C PRO A 240 0.62 -9.88 1.64
N ALA A 241 1.25 -9.89 2.83
CA ALA A 241 1.83 -8.72 3.44
C ALA A 241 3.30 -8.98 3.79
N TYR A 242 4.14 -7.97 3.61
CA TYR A 242 5.59 -8.06 3.87
C TYR A 242 5.97 -7.04 4.92
N LEU A 243 6.59 -7.49 6.00
CA LEU A 243 7.21 -6.65 7.01
C LEU A 243 8.72 -6.89 6.96
N THR A 244 9.50 -5.84 6.68
CA THR A 244 10.97 -5.92 6.69
C THR A 244 11.55 -4.96 7.71
N LEU A 245 12.41 -5.48 8.59
CA LEU A 245 13.18 -4.70 9.56
C LEU A 245 14.65 -4.80 9.17
N SER A 246 15.29 -3.66 8.95
CA SER A 246 16.65 -3.59 8.46
C SER A 246 17.48 -2.61 9.28
N SER A 247 18.73 -2.94 9.56
CA SER A 247 19.68 -2.05 10.23
C SER A 247 20.99 -1.99 9.43
N GLY A 248 21.46 -0.78 9.17
CA GLY A 248 22.62 -0.58 8.32
C GLY A 248 23.01 0.90 8.19
N TYR A 249 23.61 1.24 7.09
CA TYR A 249 24.09 2.59 6.81
C TYR A 249 23.33 3.20 5.64
N SER A 250 22.94 4.47 5.80
CA SER A 250 22.42 5.29 4.72
C SER A 250 23.42 6.36 4.32
N TYR A 251 23.51 6.60 3.03
CA TYR A 251 24.26 7.71 2.43
C TYR A 251 23.31 8.58 1.64
N GLN A 252 23.42 9.88 1.79
CA GLN A 252 22.64 10.86 1.02
C GLN A 252 23.56 11.95 0.50
N THR A 253 23.42 12.28 -0.79
CA THR A 253 24.12 13.40 -1.40
C THR A 253 23.63 14.74 -0.82
N LYS A 254 24.51 15.76 -0.84
CA LYS A 254 24.18 17.10 -0.32
C LYS A 254 22.97 17.75 -1.03
N ASN A 255 22.76 17.44 -2.30
CA ASN A 255 21.63 17.93 -3.10
C ASN A 255 20.35 17.09 -2.92
N GLU A 256 20.39 16.07 -2.05
CA GLU A 256 19.29 15.16 -1.74
C GLU A 256 18.71 14.37 -2.95
N HIS A 257 19.41 14.40 -4.10
CA HIS A 257 18.95 13.69 -5.29
C HIS A 257 19.16 12.19 -5.22
N PHE A 258 20.24 11.75 -4.57
CA PHE A 258 20.60 10.34 -4.45
C PHE A 258 20.70 9.94 -2.99
N GLN A 259 20.03 8.84 -2.65
CA GLN A 259 20.11 8.20 -1.35
C GLN A 259 20.26 6.69 -1.54
N VAL A 260 21.18 6.09 -0.82
CA VAL A 260 21.31 4.64 -0.71
C VAL A 260 21.30 4.22 0.75
N PHE A 261 20.56 3.16 1.04
CA PHE A 261 20.57 2.47 2.33
C PHE A 261 21.03 1.03 2.10
N MET A 262 21.99 0.59 2.90
CA MET A 262 22.56 -0.76 2.81
C MET A 262 22.52 -1.39 4.19
N ALA A 263 21.78 -2.47 4.31
CA ALA A 263 21.63 -3.25 5.54
C ALA A 263 22.14 -4.67 5.30
N PRO A 264 23.31 -5.04 5.84
CA PRO A 264 23.81 -6.41 5.78
C PRO A 264 22.97 -7.34 6.67
N LEU A 265 22.21 -6.79 7.61
CA LEU A 265 21.29 -7.55 8.46
C LEU A 265 19.87 -7.00 8.32
N ALA A 266 19.01 -7.83 7.76
CA ALA A 266 17.58 -7.54 7.59
C ALA A 266 16.76 -8.80 7.88
N GLY A 267 15.63 -8.62 8.57
CA GLY A 267 14.62 -9.65 8.76
C GLY A 267 13.39 -9.31 7.92
N LYS A 268 12.91 -10.23 7.11
CA LYS A 268 11.67 -10.12 6.33
C LYS A 268 10.69 -11.16 6.83
N ILE A 269 9.46 -10.75 7.09
CA ILE A 269 8.35 -11.64 7.44
C ILE A 269 7.30 -11.50 6.35
N THR A 270 6.96 -12.62 5.72
CA THR A 270 5.86 -12.72 4.78
C THR A 270 4.63 -13.26 5.49
N PHE A 271 3.50 -12.56 5.40
CA PHE A 271 2.21 -13.01 5.92
C PHE A 271 1.30 -13.39 4.76
N VAL A 272 0.61 -14.52 4.89
CA VAL A 272 -0.41 -15.01 3.97
C VAL A 272 -1.60 -15.43 4.83
N LEU A 273 -2.43 -14.46 5.28
CA LEU A 273 -3.50 -14.75 6.25
C LEU A 273 -4.68 -15.51 5.63
N ASN A 274 -4.82 -15.53 4.31
CA ASN A 274 -5.79 -16.38 3.62
C ASN A 274 -5.30 -17.83 3.64
N GLN A 275 -6.06 -18.74 4.26
CA GLN A 275 -5.65 -20.13 4.43
C GLN A 275 -5.58 -20.90 3.12
N GLU A 276 -6.48 -20.64 2.17
CA GLU A 276 -6.47 -21.31 0.86
C GLU A 276 -5.20 -21.00 0.08
N LEU A 277 -4.74 -19.74 0.13
CA LEU A 277 -3.48 -19.33 -0.48
C LEU A 277 -2.28 -19.91 0.29
N ALA A 278 -2.35 -19.98 1.60
CA ALA A 278 -1.31 -20.60 2.43
C ALA A 278 -1.18 -22.09 2.16
N ASP A 279 -2.30 -22.82 2.04
CA ASP A 279 -2.32 -24.25 1.72
C ASP A 279 -1.71 -24.54 0.33
N GLN A 280 -1.82 -23.60 -0.60
CA GLN A 280 -1.17 -23.66 -1.91
C GLN A 280 0.34 -23.34 -1.86
N GLY A 281 0.85 -22.80 -0.73
CA GLY A 281 2.23 -22.33 -0.59
C GLY A 281 2.48 -21.01 -1.33
N ALA A 282 1.44 -20.18 -1.51
CA ALA A 282 1.55 -18.90 -2.20
C ALA A 282 2.54 -17.97 -1.47
N PHE A 283 3.25 -17.14 -2.23
CA PHE A 283 4.21 -16.13 -1.71
C PHE A 283 5.34 -16.69 -0.85
N GLY A 284 5.67 -17.99 -1.00
CA GLY A 284 6.81 -18.63 -0.35
C GLY A 284 6.56 -19.15 1.07
N VAL A 285 5.32 -19.19 1.55
CA VAL A 285 4.98 -19.91 2.78
C VAL A 285 5.01 -21.43 2.54
N MET A 286 5.14 -22.21 3.61
CA MET A 286 5.09 -23.67 3.51
C MET A 286 3.67 -24.09 3.14
N LYS A 287 3.56 -24.85 2.03
CA LYS A 287 2.26 -25.38 1.59
C LYS A 287 1.71 -26.44 2.54
N GLY A 288 0.39 -26.62 2.55
CA GLY A 288 -0.23 -27.74 3.24
C GLY A 288 0.17 -29.10 2.63
N TYR A 289 0.19 -30.12 3.47
CA TYR A 289 0.56 -31.49 3.08
C TYR A 289 -0.16 -32.52 3.94
N PHE A 290 -0.19 -33.79 3.49
CA PHE A 290 -0.59 -34.91 4.33
C PHE A 290 0.63 -35.45 5.04
N ASP A 291 0.51 -35.70 6.36
CA ASP A 291 1.55 -36.31 7.15
C ASP A 291 1.64 -37.84 6.90
N SER A 292 2.54 -38.54 7.61
CA SER A 292 2.72 -39.99 7.49
C SER A 292 1.50 -40.79 7.94
N ASP A 293 0.62 -40.22 8.72
CA ASP A 293 -0.61 -40.84 9.25
C ASP A 293 -1.87 -40.42 8.46
N ASP A 294 -1.67 -39.85 7.27
CA ASP A 294 -2.71 -39.36 6.34
C ASP A 294 -3.59 -38.24 6.90
N ASN A 295 -3.08 -37.49 7.93
CA ASN A 295 -3.75 -36.33 8.45
C ASN A 295 -3.35 -35.05 7.64
N TRP A 296 -4.31 -34.21 7.34
CA TRP A 296 -4.03 -32.95 6.68
C TRP A 296 -3.36 -31.95 7.62
N VAL A 297 -2.16 -31.49 7.25
CA VAL A 297 -1.44 -30.39 7.91
C VAL A 297 -1.62 -29.13 7.07
N PRO A 298 -2.30 -28.10 7.58
CA PRO A 298 -2.54 -26.87 6.84
C PRO A 298 -1.25 -26.10 6.58
N GLY A 299 -1.23 -25.33 5.49
CA GLY A 299 -0.11 -24.48 5.12
C GLY A 299 0.20 -23.40 6.16
N GLU A 300 1.47 -23.08 6.31
CA GLU A 300 1.92 -22.00 7.19
C GLU A 300 1.50 -20.64 6.62
N ARG A 301 1.02 -19.74 7.48
CA ARG A 301 0.60 -18.37 7.11
C ARG A 301 1.69 -17.33 7.27
N ILE A 302 2.85 -17.73 7.78
CA ILE A 302 3.96 -16.83 8.10
C ILE A 302 5.26 -17.48 7.64
N ALA A 303 6.06 -16.76 6.86
CA ALA A 303 7.39 -17.19 6.45
C ALA A 303 8.43 -16.13 6.84
N PRO A 304 9.28 -16.38 7.86
CA PRO A 304 10.39 -15.51 8.20
C PRO A 304 11.60 -15.78 7.30
N ALA A 305 12.34 -14.71 6.96
CA ALA A 305 13.61 -14.78 6.25
C ALA A 305 14.61 -13.79 6.85
N ILE A 306 15.88 -14.15 6.82
CA ILE A 306 17.00 -13.30 7.26
C ILE A 306 17.92 -13.07 6.07
N GLY A 307 18.36 -11.83 5.86
CA GLY A 307 19.14 -11.50 4.69
C GLY A 307 19.76 -10.12 4.72
N ALA A 308 20.11 -9.63 3.54
CA ALA A 308 20.56 -8.26 3.30
C ALA A 308 19.50 -7.49 2.52
N ASN A 309 19.41 -6.18 2.79
CA ASN A 309 18.51 -5.27 2.09
C ASN A 309 19.29 -4.05 1.57
N ILE A 310 19.03 -3.68 0.33
CA ILE A 310 19.54 -2.45 -0.28
C ILE A 310 18.36 -1.66 -0.84
N ILE A 311 18.29 -0.38 -0.47
CA ILE A 311 17.29 0.55 -1.00
C ILE A 311 18.03 1.73 -1.64
N ILE A 312 17.74 2.00 -2.91
CA ILE A 312 18.30 3.14 -3.66
C ILE A 312 17.14 4.03 -4.08
N ASN A 313 17.23 5.31 -3.75
CA ASN A 313 16.31 6.35 -4.19
C ASN A 313 17.10 7.40 -4.98
N TYR A 314 16.63 7.67 -6.19
CA TYR A 314 17.17 8.76 -7.00
C TYR A 314 16.03 9.60 -7.56
N LYS A 315 16.16 10.93 -7.40
CA LYS A 315 15.20 11.90 -7.90
C LYS A 315 15.92 13.05 -8.56
N GLN A 316 15.57 13.35 -9.80
CA GLN A 316 16.22 14.40 -10.58
C GLN A 316 15.21 15.18 -11.41
N PRO A 317 15.19 16.53 -11.34
CA PRO A 317 14.56 17.32 -12.37
C PRO A 317 15.43 17.26 -13.65
N LEU A 318 14.84 16.79 -14.76
CA LEU A 318 15.51 16.72 -16.07
C LEU A 318 15.27 17.99 -16.91
N GLY A 319 14.72 19.03 -16.30
CA GLY A 319 14.37 20.31 -16.91
C GLY A 319 13.28 21.01 -16.10
N LYS A 320 12.65 22.02 -16.68
CA LYS A 320 11.59 22.80 -16.00
C LYS A 320 10.33 21.95 -15.74
N ASN A 321 9.97 21.09 -16.70
CA ASN A 321 8.70 20.37 -16.71
C ASN A 321 8.83 18.85 -16.63
N ILE A 322 10.04 18.31 -16.50
CA ILE A 322 10.27 16.86 -16.45
C ILE A 322 10.93 16.52 -15.13
N LYS A 323 10.37 15.55 -14.39
CA LYS A 323 10.96 15.02 -13.17
C LYS A 323 11.09 13.51 -13.30
N TYR A 324 12.27 13.00 -13.01
CA TYR A 324 12.53 11.57 -12.93
C TYR A 324 12.68 11.14 -11.48
N ALA A 325 12.10 10.01 -11.14
CA ALA A 325 12.28 9.36 -9.85
C ALA A 325 12.42 7.86 -10.06
N THR A 326 13.37 7.25 -9.37
CA THR A 326 13.53 5.80 -9.34
C THR A 326 13.75 5.32 -7.92
N ILE A 327 13.15 4.16 -7.61
CA ILE A 327 13.29 3.46 -6.34
C ILE A 327 13.64 2.02 -6.65
N LEU A 328 14.80 1.57 -6.20
CA LEU A 328 15.21 0.17 -6.26
C LEU A 328 15.25 -0.36 -4.83
N ASN A 329 14.50 -1.41 -4.55
CA ASN A 329 14.54 -2.16 -3.30
C ASN A 329 14.90 -3.61 -3.61
N THR A 330 15.96 -4.12 -2.95
CA THR A 330 16.39 -5.51 -3.12
C THR A 330 16.52 -6.18 -1.77
N PHE A 331 16.13 -7.45 -1.71
CA PHE A 331 16.33 -8.29 -0.53
C PHE A 331 16.99 -9.60 -0.96
N TYR A 332 18.13 -9.91 -0.37
CA TYR A 332 18.85 -11.17 -0.59
C TYR A 332 18.67 -12.05 0.64
N ASN A 333 18.04 -13.23 0.48
CA ASN A 333 17.83 -14.20 1.55
C ASN A 333 19.09 -15.02 1.80
N TYR A 334 19.63 -15.01 3.03
CA TYR A 334 20.82 -15.78 3.39
C TYR A 334 20.51 -17.27 3.55
N PHE A 335 19.34 -17.60 4.08
CA PHE A 335 18.96 -18.95 4.45
C PHE A 335 17.67 -19.34 3.72
N GLU A 336 17.83 -20.01 2.58
CA GLU A 336 16.71 -20.58 1.85
C GLU A 336 16.50 -22.03 2.31
N ARG A 337 15.25 -22.39 2.62
CA ARG A 337 14.90 -23.77 2.98
C ARG A 337 14.83 -24.71 1.76
N ARG A 338 14.80 -24.15 0.55
CA ARG A 338 14.73 -24.92 -0.71
C ARG A 338 16.11 -25.26 -1.23
N ASN A 339 16.27 -26.51 -1.64
CA ASN A 339 17.52 -27.04 -2.20
C ASN A 339 17.57 -26.86 -3.73
N ASP A 340 17.06 -25.74 -4.24
CA ASP A 340 17.09 -25.40 -5.66
C ASP A 340 18.18 -24.33 -5.94
N ASN A 341 18.76 -24.38 -7.13
CA ASN A 341 19.82 -23.44 -7.57
C ASN A 341 19.27 -22.05 -7.97
N ARG A 342 18.11 -21.62 -7.42
CA ARG A 342 17.50 -20.36 -7.79
C ARG A 342 18.19 -19.18 -7.12
N LEU A 343 18.17 -18.03 -7.80
CA LEU A 343 18.69 -16.79 -7.25
C LEU A 343 17.78 -16.32 -6.08
N ARG A 344 18.32 -16.27 -4.87
CA ARG A 344 17.63 -15.90 -3.62
C ARG A 344 17.48 -14.39 -3.45
N LEU A 345 17.18 -13.69 -4.54
CA LEU A 345 17.11 -12.25 -4.61
C LEU A 345 15.70 -11.81 -4.97
N ASP A 346 15.15 -10.89 -4.20
CA ASP A 346 13.96 -10.13 -4.58
C ASP A 346 14.41 -8.77 -5.09
N VAL A 347 13.84 -8.33 -6.19
CA VAL A 347 14.06 -7.02 -6.80
C VAL A 347 12.72 -6.33 -7.02
N ASN A 348 12.59 -5.12 -6.53
CA ASN A 348 11.47 -4.24 -6.77
C ASN A 348 12.03 -2.90 -7.28
N TRP A 349 11.90 -2.63 -8.58
CA TRP A 349 12.47 -1.46 -9.22
C TRP A 349 11.40 -0.63 -9.93
N GLU A 350 11.04 0.47 -9.29
CA GLU A 350 10.04 1.43 -9.78
C GLU A 350 10.74 2.63 -10.42
N ASN A 351 10.30 3.01 -11.61
CA ASN A 351 10.78 4.19 -12.35
C ASN A 351 9.59 5.06 -12.73
N THR A 352 9.68 6.34 -12.49
CA THR A 352 8.60 7.27 -12.79
C THR A 352 9.14 8.52 -13.49
N LEU A 353 8.56 8.84 -14.63
CA LEU A 353 8.75 10.12 -15.32
C LEU A 353 7.47 10.93 -15.23
N HIS A 354 7.58 12.14 -14.68
CA HIS A 354 6.48 13.11 -14.63
C HIS A 354 6.73 14.20 -15.67
N PHE A 355 5.78 14.37 -16.57
CA PHE A 355 5.74 15.47 -17.54
C PHE A 355 4.70 16.48 -17.07
N LEU A 356 5.13 17.57 -16.44
CA LEU A 356 4.27 18.59 -15.86
C LEU A 356 3.66 19.46 -16.98
N ILE A 357 2.37 19.34 -17.21
CA ILE A 357 1.64 20.13 -18.20
C ILE A 357 1.18 21.46 -17.56
N THR A 358 0.58 21.36 -16.37
CA THR A 358 0.18 22.50 -15.54
C THR A 358 0.52 22.23 -14.07
N LYS A 359 0.16 23.14 -13.17
CA LYS A 359 0.30 22.94 -11.72
C LYS A 359 -0.44 21.69 -11.20
N TYR A 360 -1.55 21.30 -11.86
CA TYR A 360 -2.42 20.23 -11.41
C TYR A 360 -2.48 19.05 -12.38
N ILE A 361 -2.02 19.21 -13.62
CA ILE A 361 -2.09 18.18 -14.66
C ILE A 361 -0.68 17.73 -15.01
N THR A 362 -0.45 16.43 -14.94
CA THR A 362 0.82 15.79 -15.29
C THR A 362 0.58 14.51 -16.08
N THR A 363 1.42 14.25 -17.08
CA THR A 363 1.51 12.91 -17.67
C THR A 363 2.52 12.12 -16.87
N ILE A 364 2.17 10.89 -16.52
CA ILE A 364 3.02 9.98 -15.74
C ILE A 364 3.32 8.76 -16.59
N LEU A 365 4.60 8.53 -16.88
CA LEU A 365 5.10 7.24 -17.36
C LEU A 365 5.70 6.50 -16.16
N PHE A 366 5.13 5.35 -15.85
CA PHE A 366 5.56 4.49 -14.76
C PHE A 366 6.02 3.15 -15.32
N VAL A 367 7.21 2.72 -14.95
CA VAL A 367 7.79 1.42 -15.32
C VAL A 367 8.21 0.70 -14.05
N HIS A 368 7.73 -0.52 -13.87
CA HIS A 368 7.99 -1.35 -12.71
C HIS A 368 8.52 -2.72 -13.14
N LEU A 369 9.71 -3.03 -12.68
CA LEU A 369 10.36 -4.33 -12.82
C LEU A 369 10.36 -5.02 -11.45
N LYS A 370 9.80 -6.22 -11.38
CA LYS A 370 9.73 -7.00 -10.16
C LYS A 370 10.25 -8.42 -10.41
N TYR A 371 11.18 -8.85 -9.60
CA TYR A 371 11.60 -10.25 -9.50
C TYR A 371 11.43 -10.70 -8.05
N ASP A 372 10.66 -11.75 -7.84
CA ASP A 372 10.42 -12.36 -6.54
C ASP A 372 10.71 -13.86 -6.68
N HIS A 373 11.73 -14.34 -5.98
CA HIS A 373 12.17 -15.72 -6.08
C HIS A 373 11.11 -16.73 -5.59
N ASN A 374 10.11 -16.28 -4.83
CA ASN A 374 8.98 -17.08 -4.36
C ASN A 374 7.75 -17.02 -5.28
N ALA A 375 7.69 -16.05 -6.21
CA ALA A 375 6.61 -15.93 -7.18
C ALA A 375 6.96 -16.72 -8.45
N THR A 376 6.48 -17.95 -8.55
CA THR A 376 6.78 -18.85 -9.67
C THR A 376 5.67 -18.82 -10.72
N PHE A 377 6.09 -19.03 -11.97
CA PHE A 377 5.24 -19.11 -13.16
C PHE A 377 5.43 -20.45 -13.85
N PRO A 378 4.36 -21.07 -14.35
CA PRO A 378 4.46 -22.35 -15.03
C PRO A 378 5.32 -22.25 -16.31
N VAL A 379 6.12 -23.28 -16.51
CA VAL A 379 6.82 -23.55 -17.78
C VAL A 379 6.08 -24.69 -18.44
N TYR A 380 5.67 -24.48 -19.70
CA TYR A 380 4.95 -25.44 -20.49
C TYR A 380 5.89 -26.08 -21.52
N GLU A 381 5.82 -27.37 -21.66
CA GLU A 381 6.41 -28.12 -22.77
C GLU A 381 5.31 -28.89 -23.51
N GLU A 382 5.46 -29.06 -24.82
CA GLU A 382 4.55 -29.85 -25.62
C GLU A 382 5.01 -31.30 -25.57
N ILE A 383 4.25 -32.14 -24.86
CA ILE A 383 4.48 -33.57 -24.74
C ILE A 383 3.30 -34.28 -25.44
N ASP A 384 3.58 -35.04 -26.45
CA ASP A 384 2.56 -35.76 -27.27
C ASP A 384 1.43 -34.84 -27.80
N GLY A 385 1.77 -33.61 -28.19
CA GLY A 385 0.81 -32.61 -28.69
C GLY A 385 -0.04 -31.92 -27.61
N VAL A 386 0.27 -32.15 -26.33
CA VAL A 386 -0.43 -31.55 -25.20
C VAL A 386 0.52 -30.60 -24.45
N GLN A 387 0.08 -29.35 -24.21
CA GLN A 387 0.81 -28.39 -23.39
C GLN A 387 0.78 -28.84 -21.93
N THR A 388 1.91 -29.35 -21.43
CA THR A 388 2.06 -29.89 -20.08
C THR A 388 2.96 -28.97 -19.24
N VAL A 389 2.56 -28.68 -17.98
CA VAL A 389 3.40 -27.93 -17.05
C VAL A 389 4.53 -28.83 -16.56
N VAL A 390 5.77 -28.53 -16.93
CA VAL A 390 6.96 -29.32 -16.58
C VAL A 390 7.73 -28.72 -15.40
N ASP A 391 7.65 -27.42 -15.16
CA ASP A 391 8.29 -26.73 -14.04
C ASP A 391 7.56 -25.44 -13.67
N ASN A 392 7.87 -24.88 -12.49
CA ASN A 392 7.44 -23.57 -12.05
C ASN A 392 8.67 -22.77 -11.66
N VAL A 393 8.98 -21.73 -12.41
CA VAL A 393 10.19 -20.91 -12.22
C VAL A 393 9.85 -19.43 -11.94
N PRO A 394 10.66 -18.75 -11.12
CA PRO A 394 10.51 -17.31 -10.96
C PRO A 394 10.89 -16.60 -12.25
N LYS A 395 10.08 -15.61 -12.66
CA LYS A 395 10.31 -14.79 -13.86
C LYS A 395 10.33 -13.32 -13.50
N LEU A 396 11.11 -12.53 -14.26
CA LEU A 396 11.05 -11.08 -14.21
C LEU A 396 9.65 -10.62 -14.65
N GLN A 397 8.98 -9.87 -13.80
CA GLN A 397 7.69 -9.26 -14.06
C GLN A 397 7.92 -7.82 -14.53
N PHE A 398 7.21 -7.41 -15.55
CA PHE A 398 7.26 -6.07 -16.13
C PHE A 398 5.87 -5.46 -16.12
N LYS A 399 5.76 -4.22 -15.65
CA LYS A 399 4.53 -3.43 -15.71
C LYS A 399 4.89 -2.03 -16.21
N GLU A 400 4.16 -1.57 -17.20
CA GLU A 400 4.24 -0.21 -17.71
C GLU A 400 2.86 0.44 -17.66
N SER A 401 2.82 1.73 -17.33
CA SER A 401 1.61 2.51 -17.45
C SER A 401 1.93 3.95 -17.83
N LEU A 402 1.20 4.45 -18.82
CA LEU A 402 1.25 5.84 -19.26
C LEU A 402 -0.14 6.44 -19.12
N GLY A 403 -0.25 7.59 -18.46
CA GLY A 403 -1.56 8.19 -18.27
C GLY A 403 -1.49 9.66 -17.87
N ILE A 404 -2.63 10.32 -17.97
CA ILE A 404 -2.81 11.70 -17.52
C ILE A 404 -3.36 11.68 -16.10
N ALA A 405 -2.71 12.41 -15.21
CA ALA A 405 -3.10 12.48 -13.81
C ALA A 405 -3.42 13.92 -13.40
N PHE A 406 -4.48 14.05 -12.61
CA PHE A 406 -4.77 15.23 -11.81
C PHE A 406 -4.13 15.05 -10.44
N VAL A 407 -3.20 15.93 -10.06
CA VAL A 407 -2.40 15.79 -8.84
C VAL A 407 -2.49 17.07 -8.02
N HIS A 408 -2.80 16.93 -6.74
CA HIS A 408 -2.68 17.99 -5.75
C HIS A 408 -1.57 17.66 -4.77
N ARG A 409 -0.66 18.62 -4.53
CA ARG A 409 0.44 18.48 -3.56
C ARG A 409 0.37 19.59 -2.52
N PHE A 410 0.74 19.26 -1.28
CA PHE A 410 0.72 20.16 -0.13
C PHE A 410 1.93 19.92 0.79
#